data_6b009fae5b353b1c2013fb06e5a2a037
#
_entry.id   6b009fae5b353b1c2013fb06e5a2a037
#
_cell.length_a   1.000
_cell.length_b   1.000
_cell.length_c   1.000
_cell.angle_alpha   90.00
_cell.angle_beta   90.00
_cell.angle_gamma   90.00
#
_symmetry.space_group_name_H-M   'P 1'
#
loop_
_entity.id
_entity.type
_entity.pdbx_description
1 polymer ?
#
loop_
_entity_poly.entity_id
_entity_poly.type
_entity_poly.pdbx_seq_one_letter_code
_entity_poly.pdbx_strand_id
1 'polypeptide(L)'
;MWWQTGVWRFYDGKEVIYRDGQAVEIRPFPQGYSGTGVLDIRTFVETPWSMVSFALQPDFMGVPEIVSYLKAHPKDPPEKLAPFRAHYFQRFAQPWQSLALALVAAPLGIAYSRRGAVGGIAGSVFIFFALLFLNNLCLNLGKGGHLPPWLSPWLPHLLFGSLGLILIHYRSQNKDLPRISFDKLLGRKPKLVRSRRTLPAS
;
A
#
# COMPACT_ATOMS: atom_id res chain seq x y z
N MET A 1 33.08 10.58 -11.84
CA MET A 1 32.74 10.09 -10.50
C MET A 1 32.52 8.60 -10.55
N TRP A 2 33.26 7.83 -9.78
CA TRP A 2 33.16 6.37 -9.72
C TRP A 2 33.09 5.94 -8.26
N TRP A 3 32.29 4.96 -7.95
CA TRP A 3 32.22 4.34 -6.64
C TRP A 3 32.80 2.92 -6.73
N GLN A 4 33.80 2.63 -5.92
CA GLN A 4 34.44 1.34 -5.90
C GLN A 4 34.79 0.96 -4.46
N THR A 5 34.32 -0.20 -4.02
CA THR A 5 34.62 -0.78 -2.68
C THR A 5 34.43 0.19 -1.49
N GLY A 6 33.36 1.01 -1.51
CA GLY A 6 33.05 1.94 -0.41
C GLY A 6 33.77 3.28 -0.44
N VAL A 7 34.46 3.60 -1.54
CA VAL A 7 35.16 4.87 -1.71
C VAL A 7 34.61 5.59 -2.92
N TRP A 8 34.29 6.87 -2.73
CA TRP A 8 33.94 7.75 -3.83
C TRP A 8 35.20 8.34 -4.46
N ARG A 9 35.37 8.10 -5.74
CA ARG A 9 36.51 8.59 -6.52
C ARG A 9 36.04 9.63 -7.54
N PHE A 10 36.51 10.85 -7.38
CA PHE A 10 36.16 11.97 -8.25
C PHE A 10 37.35 12.28 -9.15
N TYR A 11 37.10 12.43 -10.45
CA TYR A 11 38.08 12.80 -11.47
C TYR A 11 37.72 14.17 -12.03
N ASP A 12 38.73 14.99 -12.32
CA ASP A 12 38.58 16.30 -12.98
C ASP A 12 37.52 17.21 -12.34
N GLY A 13 37.48 17.25 -11.03
CA GLY A 13 36.56 18.09 -10.28
C GLY A 13 37.15 19.42 -9.86
N LYS A 14 36.28 20.32 -9.42
CA LYS A 14 36.63 21.58 -8.77
C LYS A 14 36.06 21.58 -7.36
N GLU A 15 36.87 21.95 -6.39
CA GLU A 15 36.43 22.21 -5.02
C GLU A 15 36.01 23.70 -4.96
N VAL A 16 34.76 23.92 -4.56
CA VAL A 16 34.22 25.25 -4.35
C VAL A 16 34.07 25.48 -2.86
N ILE A 17 34.80 26.39 -2.30
CA ILE A 17 34.75 26.75 -0.88
C ILE A 17 33.72 27.87 -0.72
N TYR A 18 32.64 27.57 0.06
CA TYR A 18 31.61 28.54 0.40
C TYR A 18 31.89 29.13 1.80
N ARG A 19 31.77 30.44 1.95
CA ARG A 19 31.76 31.12 3.23
C ARG A 19 30.58 32.07 3.24
N ASP A 20 29.74 31.99 4.27
CA ASP A 20 28.51 32.78 4.40
C ASP A 20 27.54 32.67 3.19
N GLY A 21 27.48 31.49 2.55
CA GLY A 21 26.60 31.22 1.40
C GLY A 21 27.13 31.75 0.07
N GLN A 22 28.31 32.40 0.06
CA GLN A 22 28.96 32.84 -1.17
C GLN A 22 30.18 31.98 -1.50
N ALA A 23 30.35 31.66 -2.79
CA ALA A 23 31.52 30.95 -3.26
C ALA A 23 32.75 31.91 -3.20
N VAL A 24 33.68 31.62 -2.27
CA VAL A 24 34.86 32.45 -2.01
C VAL A 24 36.05 32.01 -2.85
N GLU A 25 36.18 30.73 -3.09
CA GLU A 25 37.34 30.18 -3.78
C GLU A 25 36.97 28.94 -4.59
N ILE A 26 37.51 28.82 -5.79
CA ILE A 26 37.37 27.67 -6.67
C ILE A 26 38.77 27.10 -6.91
N ARG A 27 39.02 25.91 -6.39
CA ARG A 27 40.30 25.19 -6.58
C ARG A 27 40.08 23.95 -7.45
N PRO A 28 40.94 23.66 -8.42
CA PRO A 28 40.96 22.33 -9.05
C PRO A 28 41.37 21.31 -8.01
N PHE A 29 40.91 20.06 -8.17
CA PHE A 29 41.29 18.99 -7.26
C PHE A 29 42.81 18.91 -7.12
N PRO A 30 43.31 18.79 -5.88
CA PRO A 30 44.76 18.75 -5.66
C PRO A 30 45.37 17.56 -6.41
N GLN A 31 46.42 17.84 -7.19
CA GLN A 31 47.21 16.81 -7.88
C GLN A 31 47.97 15.89 -6.91
N GLY A 32 47.71 15.97 -5.63
CA GLY A 32 48.55 15.55 -4.55
C GLY A 32 48.38 14.14 -3.98
N TYR A 33 47.28 13.43 -4.24
CA TYR A 33 47.12 12.08 -3.64
C TYR A 33 47.51 10.91 -4.55
N SER A 34 47.57 11.13 -5.86
CA SER A 34 48.01 10.12 -6.84
C SER A 34 48.60 10.75 -8.11
N GLY A 35 48.93 12.03 -8.14
CA GLY A 35 49.47 12.71 -9.34
C GLY A 35 48.51 12.86 -10.51
N THR A 36 47.25 12.49 -10.37
CA THR A 36 46.27 12.31 -11.45
C THR A 36 45.02 13.17 -11.32
N GLY A 37 44.95 14.15 -10.40
CA GLY A 37 43.73 14.95 -10.19
C GLY A 37 42.54 14.13 -9.65
N VAL A 38 42.79 13.12 -8.87
CA VAL A 38 41.79 12.21 -8.29
C VAL A 38 41.63 12.53 -6.80
N LEU A 39 40.37 12.72 -6.38
CA LEU A 39 40.01 12.91 -4.99
C LEU A 39 39.25 11.67 -4.48
N ASP A 40 39.83 10.96 -3.54
CA ASP A 40 39.20 9.82 -2.87
C ASP A 40 38.54 10.28 -1.54
N ILE A 41 37.23 10.26 -1.47
CA ILE A 41 36.47 10.62 -0.26
C ILE A 41 35.98 9.33 0.44
N ARG A 42 36.58 9.01 1.58
CA ARG A 42 36.20 7.85 2.42
C ARG A 42 35.15 8.18 3.48
N THR A 43 34.98 9.47 3.78
CA THR A 43 34.02 9.97 4.78
C THR A 43 32.60 10.03 4.26
N PHE A 44 32.40 9.86 2.95
CA PHE A 44 31.09 9.82 2.34
C PHE A 44 30.45 8.45 2.58
N VAL A 45 29.53 8.37 3.55
CA VAL A 45 28.83 7.14 3.93
C VAL A 45 27.75 6.78 2.89
N GLU A 46 27.41 7.74 2.03
CA GLU A 46 26.37 7.56 1.03
C GLU A 46 26.84 6.70 -0.13
N THR A 47 26.06 5.68 -0.46
CA THR A 47 26.30 4.83 -1.62
C THR A 47 25.69 5.49 -2.87
N PRO A 48 26.11 5.13 -4.11
CA PRO A 48 25.46 5.60 -5.33
C PRO A 48 23.97 5.34 -5.32
N TRP A 49 23.56 4.25 -4.70
CA TRP A 49 22.17 3.88 -4.53
C TRP A 49 21.42 4.85 -3.61
N SER A 50 21.99 5.29 -2.49
CA SER A 50 21.34 6.26 -1.61
C SER A 50 21.08 7.59 -2.30
N MET A 51 21.99 8.02 -3.18
CA MET A 51 21.82 9.26 -3.98
C MET A 51 20.69 9.14 -5.01
N VAL A 52 20.59 8.00 -5.68
CA VAL A 52 19.49 7.75 -6.64
C VAL A 52 18.17 7.53 -5.93
N SER A 53 18.16 6.86 -4.78
CA SER A 53 16.96 6.58 -4.00
C SER A 53 16.27 7.83 -3.45
N PHE A 54 17.00 8.95 -3.30
CA PHE A 54 16.43 10.24 -2.93
C PHE A 54 15.39 10.76 -3.93
N ALA A 55 15.54 10.40 -5.21
CA ALA A 55 14.63 10.77 -6.31
C ALA A 55 13.54 9.72 -6.55
N LEU A 56 13.66 8.52 -5.97
CA LEU A 56 12.71 7.44 -6.17
C LEU A 56 11.56 7.52 -5.16
N GLN A 57 10.35 7.44 -5.69
CA GLN A 57 9.17 7.32 -4.84
C GLN A 57 9.15 5.92 -4.18
N PRO A 58 8.68 5.80 -2.92
CA PRO A 58 8.62 4.53 -2.21
C PRO A 58 7.85 3.43 -2.95
N ASP A 59 6.92 3.82 -3.82
CA ASP A 59 6.08 2.93 -4.64
C ASP A 59 6.91 2.06 -5.59
N PHE A 60 8.02 2.58 -6.11
CA PHE A 60 8.88 1.91 -7.08
C PHE A 60 10.05 1.16 -6.45
N MET A 61 10.26 1.30 -5.14
CA MET A 61 11.36 0.65 -4.43
C MET A 61 11.01 -0.78 -4.05
N GLY A 62 11.94 -1.72 -4.26
CA GLY A 62 11.83 -3.08 -3.75
C GLY A 62 12.08 -3.17 -2.24
N VAL A 63 11.79 -4.33 -1.65
CA VAL A 63 12.02 -4.57 -0.21
C VAL A 63 13.46 -4.29 0.23
N PRO A 64 14.50 -4.81 -0.48
CA PRO A 64 15.89 -4.59 -0.06
C PRO A 64 16.28 -3.11 -0.13
N GLU A 65 15.72 -2.39 -1.08
CA GLU A 65 15.96 -0.97 -1.30
C GLU A 65 15.36 -0.11 -0.20
N ILE A 66 14.11 -0.40 0.18
CA ILE A 66 13.43 0.28 1.29
C ILE A 66 14.21 0.03 2.59
N VAL A 67 14.65 -1.21 2.84
CA VAL A 67 15.44 -1.54 4.04
C VAL A 67 16.76 -0.78 4.04
N SER A 68 17.45 -0.70 2.90
CA SER A 68 18.70 0.05 2.78
C SER A 68 18.48 1.54 3.05
N TYR A 69 17.40 2.11 2.52
CA TYR A 69 17.03 3.50 2.77
C TYR A 69 16.76 3.77 4.26
N LEU A 70 15.95 2.92 4.90
CA LEU A 70 15.63 3.05 6.33
C LEU A 70 16.87 2.91 7.23
N LYS A 71 17.84 2.08 6.85
CA LYS A 71 19.11 1.92 7.57
C LYS A 71 20.05 3.12 7.37
N ALA A 72 20.04 3.73 6.20
CA ALA A 72 20.86 4.89 5.89
C ALA A 72 20.36 6.17 6.59
N HIS A 73 19.05 6.26 6.88
CA HIS A 73 18.42 7.45 7.42
C HIS A 73 17.74 7.22 8.80
N PRO A 74 18.46 6.72 9.82
CA PRO A 74 17.85 6.39 11.12
C PRO A 74 17.41 7.61 11.92
N LYS A 75 17.95 8.79 11.60
CA LYS A 75 17.71 10.06 12.32
C LYS A 75 16.62 10.92 11.67
N ASP A 76 16.10 10.49 10.52
CA ASP A 76 15.04 11.24 9.83
C ASP A 76 13.75 11.25 10.65
N PRO A 77 12.98 12.33 10.59
CA PRO A 77 11.71 12.44 11.31
C PRO A 77 10.75 11.33 10.89
N PRO A 78 9.93 10.81 11.82
CA PRO A 78 9.04 9.68 11.59
C PRO A 78 8.06 9.93 10.43
N GLU A 79 7.69 11.17 10.19
CA GLU A 79 6.80 11.58 9.09
C GLU A 79 7.41 11.30 7.71
N LYS A 80 8.72 11.54 7.54
CA LYS A 80 9.43 11.21 6.31
C LYS A 80 9.61 9.72 6.10
N LEU A 81 9.76 8.96 7.18
CA LEU A 81 9.95 7.51 7.12
C LEU A 81 8.64 6.73 7.04
N ALA A 82 7.50 7.35 7.39
CA ALA A 82 6.19 6.70 7.38
C ALA A 82 5.81 6.11 6.00
N PRO A 83 5.98 6.82 4.86
CA PRO A 83 5.70 6.26 3.55
C PRO A 83 6.53 5.01 3.25
N PHE A 84 7.83 5.02 3.55
CA PHE A 84 8.73 3.89 3.30
C PHE A 84 8.35 2.68 4.16
N ARG A 85 8.05 2.91 5.44
CA ARG A 85 7.60 1.84 6.35
C ARG A 85 6.25 1.27 5.93
N ALA A 86 5.30 2.11 5.51
CA ALA A 86 4.00 1.65 5.04
C ALA A 86 4.14 0.78 3.79
N HIS A 87 4.96 1.18 2.82
CA HIS A 87 5.24 0.38 1.62
C HIS A 87 6.00 -0.91 1.93
N TYR A 88 6.92 -0.90 2.89
CA TYR A 88 7.59 -2.10 3.34
C TYR A 88 6.58 -3.16 3.80
N PHE A 89 5.68 -2.80 4.72
CA PHE A 89 4.67 -3.73 5.21
C PHE A 89 3.61 -4.08 4.16
N GLN A 90 3.31 -3.18 3.23
CA GLN A 90 2.40 -3.44 2.12
C GLN A 90 2.88 -4.58 1.23
N ARG A 91 4.19 -4.69 0.96
CA ARG A 91 4.75 -5.79 0.15
C ARG A 91 4.45 -7.17 0.74
N PHE A 92 4.41 -7.26 2.07
CA PHE A 92 4.06 -8.50 2.77
C PHE A 92 2.55 -8.71 2.87
N ALA A 93 1.77 -7.65 2.93
CA ALA A 93 0.31 -7.73 2.99
C ALA A 93 -0.32 -8.04 1.62
N GLN A 94 0.31 -7.67 0.52
CA GLN A 94 -0.22 -7.85 -0.84
C GLN A 94 -0.62 -9.29 -1.19
N PRO A 95 0.16 -10.35 -0.88
CA PRO A 95 -0.25 -11.73 -1.17
C PRO A 95 -1.55 -12.14 -0.47
N TRP A 96 -1.84 -11.58 0.70
CA TRP A 96 -3.04 -11.86 1.48
C TRP A 96 -4.31 -11.27 0.88
N GLN A 97 -4.17 -10.30 -0.04
CA GLN A 97 -5.29 -9.69 -0.74
C GLN A 97 -6.09 -10.72 -1.54
N SER A 98 -5.42 -11.62 -2.24
CA SER A 98 -6.07 -12.67 -3.02
C SER A 98 -6.82 -13.65 -2.12
N LEU A 99 -6.24 -14.00 -0.97
CA LEU A 99 -6.89 -14.86 0.03
C LEU A 99 -8.13 -14.19 0.62
N ALA A 100 -8.03 -12.94 1.05
CA ALA A 100 -9.15 -12.17 1.59
C ALA A 100 -10.30 -12.06 0.57
N LEU A 101 -9.96 -11.80 -0.70
CA LEU A 101 -10.94 -11.73 -1.77
C LEU A 101 -11.61 -13.09 -2.02
N ALA A 102 -10.84 -14.18 -2.05
CA ALA A 102 -11.38 -15.53 -2.22
C ALA A 102 -12.33 -15.93 -1.08
N LEU A 103 -11.97 -15.61 0.17
CA LEU A 103 -12.81 -15.88 1.34
C LEU A 103 -14.18 -15.18 1.29
N VAL A 104 -14.22 -13.97 0.74
CA VAL A 104 -15.48 -13.22 0.57
C VAL A 104 -16.24 -13.68 -0.67
N ALA A 105 -15.54 -13.91 -1.79
CA ALA A 105 -16.15 -14.25 -3.07
C ALA A 105 -16.81 -15.64 -3.05
N ALA A 106 -16.19 -16.63 -2.38
CA ALA A 106 -16.71 -18.01 -2.37
C ALA A 106 -18.14 -18.11 -1.79
N PRO A 107 -18.47 -17.65 -0.58
CA PRO A 107 -19.81 -17.73 -0.05
C PRO A 107 -20.83 -16.90 -0.82
N LEU A 108 -20.41 -15.77 -1.40
CA LEU A 108 -21.27 -14.93 -2.21
C LEU A 108 -21.58 -15.57 -3.57
N GLY A 109 -20.58 -16.16 -4.23
CA GLY A 109 -20.78 -16.87 -5.49
C GLY A 109 -21.85 -17.97 -5.36
N ILE A 110 -21.83 -18.75 -4.29
CA ILE A 110 -22.83 -19.77 -4.01
C ILE A 110 -24.22 -19.15 -3.74
N ALA A 111 -24.30 -18.01 -3.06
CA ALA A 111 -25.57 -17.36 -2.77
C ALA A 111 -26.25 -16.77 -4.01
N TYR A 112 -25.47 -16.22 -4.93
CA TYR A 112 -25.99 -15.58 -6.13
C TYR A 112 -26.33 -16.55 -7.26
N SER A 113 -25.70 -17.72 -7.31
CA SER A 113 -25.99 -18.76 -8.29
C SER A 113 -27.47 -19.16 -8.32
N ARG A 114 -28.18 -19.02 -7.21
CA ARG A 114 -29.61 -19.31 -7.07
C ARG A 114 -30.54 -18.15 -7.46
N ARG A 115 -30.03 -16.94 -7.66
CA ARG A 115 -30.83 -15.70 -7.88
C ARG A 115 -30.61 -15.01 -9.23
N GLY A 116 -29.80 -15.58 -10.09
CA GLY A 116 -29.46 -15.03 -11.40
C GLY A 116 -28.02 -14.52 -11.45
N ALA A 117 -27.35 -14.80 -12.58
CA ALA A 117 -25.93 -14.52 -12.80
C ALA A 117 -25.57 -13.03 -12.70
N VAL A 118 -26.45 -12.14 -13.14
CA VAL A 118 -26.19 -10.69 -13.21
C VAL A 118 -25.96 -10.08 -11.82
N GLY A 119 -26.77 -10.48 -10.83
CA GLY A 119 -26.60 -9.98 -9.46
C GLY A 119 -25.29 -10.44 -8.80
N GLY A 120 -24.83 -11.65 -9.12
CA GLY A 120 -23.56 -12.17 -8.65
C GLY A 120 -22.36 -11.42 -9.22
N ILE A 121 -22.37 -11.15 -10.51
CA ILE A 121 -21.31 -10.39 -11.20
C ILE A 121 -21.22 -8.97 -10.65
N ALA A 122 -22.33 -8.25 -10.55
CA ALA A 122 -22.36 -6.89 -10.03
C ALA A 122 -21.85 -6.84 -8.56
N GLY A 123 -22.25 -7.82 -7.73
CA GLY A 123 -21.81 -7.93 -6.34
C GLY A 123 -20.31 -8.18 -6.22
N SER A 124 -19.75 -9.07 -7.03
CA SER A 124 -18.30 -9.36 -7.00
C SER A 124 -17.45 -8.17 -7.45
N VAL A 125 -17.90 -7.47 -8.47
CA VAL A 125 -17.24 -6.24 -8.96
C VAL A 125 -17.27 -5.16 -7.88
N PHE A 126 -18.41 -4.95 -7.22
CA PHE A 126 -18.54 -3.99 -6.12
C PHE A 126 -17.56 -4.31 -4.96
N ILE A 127 -17.50 -5.58 -4.54
CA ILE A 127 -16.60 -6.01 -3.46
C ILE A 127 -15.14 -5.81 -3.83
N PHE A 128 -14.78 -6.13 -5.08
CA PHE A 128 -13.42 -5.92 -5.57
C PHE A 128 -13.02 -4.43 -5.50
N PHE A 129 -13.86 -3.53 -5.99
CA PHE A 129 -13.59 -2.10 -5.90
C PHE A 129 -13.60 -1.58 -4.46
N ALA A 130 -14.49 -2.09 -3.61
CA ALA A 130 -14.51 -1.74 -2.19
C ALA A 130 -13.21 -2.12 -1.48
N LEU A 131 -12.68 -3.32 -1.76
CA LEU A 131 -11.38 -3.76 -1.24
C LEU A 131 -10.25 -2.88 -1.73
N LEU A 132 -10.20 -2.59 -3.04
CA LEU A 132 -9.18 -1.70 -3.62
C LEU A 132 -9.24 -0.30 -3.01
N PHE A 133 -10.43 0.27 -2.89
CA PHE A 133 -10.64 1.59 -2.29
C PHE A 133 -10.15 1.61 -0.84
N LEU A 134 -10.57 0.63 -0.04
CA LEU A 134 -10.17 0.55 1.36
C LEU A 134 -8.66 0.34 1.51
N ASN A 135 -8.05 -0.47 0.64
CA ASN A 135 -6.61 -0.69 0.64
C ASN A 135 -5.84 0.62 0.38
N ASN A 136 -6.23 1.37 -0.65
CA ASN A 136 -5.62 2.66 -0.95
C ASN A 136 -5.86 3.70 0.15
N LEU A 137 -7.06 3.74 0.72
CA LEU A 137 -7.40 4.64 1.82
C LEU A 137 -6.52 4.38 3.05
N CYS A 138 -6.46 3.13 3.51
CA CYS A 138 -5.65 2.75 4.67
C CYS A 138 -4.16 2.99 4.43
N LEU A 139 -3.66 2.69 3.22
CA LEU A 139 -2.28 2.95 2.86
C LEU A 139 -1.94 4.45 2.90
N ASN A 140 -2.81 5.31 2.35
CA ASN A 140 -2.61 6.75 2.38
C ASN A 140 -2.65 7.30 3.81
N LEU A 141 -3.52 6.79 4.68
CA LEU A 141 -3.53 7.13 6.10
C LEU A 141 -2.23 6.69 6.81
N GLY A 142 -1.68 5.55 6.43
CA GLY A 142 -0.38 5.08 6.93
C GLY A 142 0.79 5.93 6.44
N LYS A 143 0.78 6.37 5.18
CA LYS A 143 1.77 7.30 4.61
C LYS A 143 1.71 8.67 5.28
N GLY A 144 0.52 9.15 5.59
CA GLY A 144 0.28 10.42 6.29
C GLY A 144 0.54 10.37 7.79
N GLY A 145 0.96 9.22 8.34
CA GLY A 145 1.25 9.09 9.78
C GLY A 145 0.01 9.01 10.68
N HIS A 146 -1.21 9.04 10.11
CA HIS A 146 -2.46 8.92 10.88
C HIS A 146 -2.72 7.51 11.40
N LEU A 147 -2.17 6.51 10.73
CA LEU A 147 -2.21 5.11 11.16
C LEU A 147 -0.79 4.58 11.33
N PRO A 148 -0.57 3.65 12.28
CA PRO A 148 0.71 2.96 12.37
C PRO A 148 1.08 2.30 11.04
N PRO A 149 2.30 2.52 10.52
CA PRO A 149 2.71 2.03 9.20
C PRO A 149 2.63 0.50 9.05
N TRP A 150 2.75 -0.24 10.16
CA TRP A 150 2.63 -1.69 10.18
C TRP A 150 1.18 -2.17 10.08
N LEU A 151 0.22 -1.40 10.61
CA LEU A 151 -1.20 -1.78 10.63
C LEU A 151 -1.93 -1.36 9.35
N SER A 152 -1.54 -0.23 8.76
CA SER A 152 -2.26 0.37 7.64
C SER A 152 -2.47 -0.58 6.46
N PRO A 153 -1.49 -1.36 5.98
CA PRO A 153 -1.72 -2.28 4.86
C PRO A 153 -2.41 -3.60 5.27
N TRP A 154 -2.38 -3.98 6.55
CA TRP A 154 -3.02 -5.21 7.01
C TRP A 154 -4.52 -5.04 7.31
N LEU A 155 -4.93 -3.83 7.70
CA LEU A 155 -6.30 -3.53 8.13
C LEU A 155 -7.37 -3.93 7.10
N PRO A 156 -7.27 -3.61 5.80
CA PRO A 156 -8.24 -4.04 4.80
C PRO A 156 -8.34 -5.56 4.69
N HIS A 157 -7.20 -6.26 4.73
CA HIS A 157 -7.17 -7.72 4.59
C HIS A 157 -7.77 -8.42 5.80
N LEU A 158 -7.54 -7.89 7.00
CA LEU A 158 -8.16 -8.39 8.24
C LEU A 158 -9.67 -8.17 8.23
N LEU A 159 -10.14 -6.99 7.81
CA LEU A 159 -11.57 -6.69 7.70
C LEU A 159 -12.28 -7.60 6.69
N PHE A 160 -11.75 -7.71 5.48
CA PHE A 160 -12.35 -8.56 4.46
C PHE A 160 -12.20 -10.05 4.77
N GLY A 161 -11.05 -10.45 5.32
CA GLY A 161 -10.84 -11.84 5.76
C GLY A 161 -11.80 -12.25 6.87
N SER A 162 -11.99 -11.43 7.88
CA SER A 162 -12.96 -11.68 8.96
C SER A 162 -14.40 -11.70 8.44
N LEU A 163 -14.76 -10.77 7.55
CA LEU A 163 -16.05 -10.76 6.87
C LEU A 163 -16.27 -12.06 6.10
N GLY A 164 -15.28 -12.51 5.34
CA GLY A 164 -15.34 -13.78 4.59
C GLY A 164 -15.55 -14.98 5.49
N LEU A 165 -14.80 -15.07 6.60
CA LEU A 165 -14.94 -16.15 7.58
C LEU A 165 -16.34 -16.15 8.23
N ILE A 166 -16.85 -14.96 8.59
CA ILE A 166 -18.22 -14.82 9.13
C ILE A 166 -19.24 -15.31 8.11
N LEU A 167 -19.11 -14.91 6.84
CA LEU A 167 -20.02 -15.35 5.78
C LEU A 167 -19.99 -16.86 5.57
N ILE A 168 -18.80 -17.46 5.60
CA ILE A 168 -18.64 -18.92 5.51
C ILE A 168 -19.30 -19.61 6.71
N HIS A 169 -19.09 -19.11 7.92
CA HIS A 169 -19.68 -19.66 9.13
C HIS A 169 -21.22 -19.62 9.10
N TYR A 170 -21.81 -18.47 8.72
CA TYR A 170 -23.27 -18.39 8.55
C TYR A 170 -23.78 -19.36 7.49
N ARG A 171 -23.02 -19.55 6.42
CA ARG A 171 -23.39 -20.46 5.34
C ARG A 171 -23.31 -21.93 5.74
N SER A 172 -22.31 -22.32 6.53
CA SER A 172 -22.14 -23.68 7.02
C SER A 172 -23.32 -24.13 7.94
N GLN A 173 -23.96 -23.16 8.61
CA GLN A 173 -25.13 -23.42 9.46
C GLN A 173 -26.48 -23.42 8.69
N ASN A 174 -26.46 -23.40 7.36
CA ASN A 174 -27.66 -23.28 6.50
C ASN A 174 -28.58 -22.08 6.87
N LYS A 175 -28.04 -21.08 7.58
CA LYS A 175 -28.77 -19.86 7.89
C LYS A 175 -28.73 -18.94 6.68
N ASP A 176 -29.91 -18.44 6.29
CA ASP A 176 -29.98 -17.41 5.26
C ASP A 176 -29.15 -16.17 5.69
N LEU A 177 -28.35 -15.67 4.79
CA LEU A 177 -27.60 -14.42 5.03
C LEU A 177 -28.59 -13.34 5.49
N PRO A 178 -28.25 -12.55 6.53
CA PRO A 178 -29.09 -11.46 6.96
C PRO A 178 -29.35 -10.56 5.73
N ARG A 179 -30.61 -10.50 5.32
CA ARG A 179 -31.03 -9.63 4.22
C ARG A 179 -30.81 -8.21 4.69
N ILE A 180 -29.78 -7.56 4.19
CA ILE A 180 -29.67 -6.10 4.29
C ILE A 180 -30.79 -5.57 3.39
N SER A 181 -31.96 -5.38 3.99
CA SER A 181 -33.11 -4.83 3.28
C SER A 181 -32.88 -3.34 3.12
N PHE A 182 -32.33 -2.97 1.98
CA PHE A 182 -32.20 -1.55 1.58
C PHE A 182 -33.54 -0.82 1.58
N ASP A 183 -34.65 -1.55 1.52
CA ASP A 183 -36.01 -0.99 1.62
C ASP A 183 -36.26 -0.31 2.97
N LYS A 184 -35.62 -0.77 4.06
CA LYS A 184 -35.68 -0.09 5.37
C LYS A 184 -34.94 1.23 5.40
N LEU A 185 -33.84 1.33 4.65
CA LEU A 185 -33.05 2.57 4.52
C LEU A 185 -33.75 3.60 3.61
N LEU A 186 -34.51 3.13 2.61
CA LEU A 186 -35.23 3.98 1.66
C LEU A 186 -36.67 4.32 2.10
N GLY A 187 -37.07 3.94 3.30
CA GLY A 187 -38.40 4.29 3.84
C GLY A 187 -39.59 3.75 3.04
N ARG A 188 -39.38 2.81 2.12
CA ARG A 188 -40.45 2.19 1.34
C ARG A 188 -41.23 1.22 2.19
N LYS A 189 -42.46 1.58 2.52
CA LYS A 189 -43.43 0.68 3.19
C LYS A 189 -43.63 -0.59 2.34
N PRO A 190 -43.63 -1.79 2.97
CA PRO A 190 -43.88 -3.05 2.25
C PRO A 190 -45.23 -3.00 1.57
N LYS A 191 -45.28 -3.20 0.25
CA LYS A 191 -46.54 -3.40 -0.47
C LYS A 191 -47.18 -4.71 0.09
N LEU A 192 -48.25 -4.56 0.83
CA LEU A 192 -49.09 -5.67 1.23
C LEU A 192 -49.62 -6.36 -0.04
N VAL A 193 -49.10 -7.54 -0.35
CA VAL A 193 -49.65 -8.41 -1.38
C VAL A 193 -51.02 -8.82 -0.92
N ARG A 194 -52.03 -8.19 -1.48
CA ARG A 194 -53.46 -8.50 -1.26
C ARG A 194 -53.71 -9.92 -1.78
N SER A 195 -53.75 -10.89 -0.88
CA SER A 195 -54.16 -12.26 -1.20
C SER A 195 -55.54 -12.22 -1.84
N ARG A 196 -55.62 -12.51 -3.14
CA ARG A 196 -56.87 -12.83 -3.79
C ARG A 196 -57.34 -14.16 -3.20
N ARG A 197 -58.30 -14.06 -2.28
CA ARG A 197 -59.12 -15.22 -1.90
C ARG A 197 -59.88 -15.61 -3.18
N THR A 198 -59.56 -16.74 -3.76
CA THR A 198 -60.42 -17.45 -4.71
C THR A 198 -61.62 -17.95 -3.93
N LEU A 199 -62.77 -17.42 -4.21
CA LEU A 199 -64.03 -17.96 -3.73
C LEU A 199 -64.23 -19.33 -4.38
N PRO A 200 -64.72 -20.35 -3.63
CA PRO A 200 -65.11 -21.61 -4.23
C PRO A 200 -66.39 -21.39 -5.09
N ALA A 201 -66.34 -21.89 -6.32
CA ALA A 201 -67.53 -22.00 -7.17
C ALA A 201 -68.48 -23.07 -6.58
N SER A 202 -69.67 -22.64 -6.31
CA SER A 202 -70.84 -23.47 -6.00
C SER A 202 -71.38 -24.16 -7.25
#